data_25cf7562aa052372e6598eeb8ce52105
#
_entry.id   25cf7562aa052372e6598eeb8ce52105
#
_cell.length_a   1.000
_cell.length_b   1.000
_cell.length_c   1.000
_cell.angle_alpha   90.00
_cell.angle_beta   90.00
_cell.angle_gamma   90.00
#
_symmetry.space_group_name_H-M   'P 1'
#
loop_
_entity.id
_entity.type
_entity.pdbx_description
1 polymer ?
#
loop_
_entity_poly.entity_id
_entity_poly.type
_entity_poly.pdbx_seq_one_letter_code
_entity_poly.pdbx_strand_id
1 'polypeptide(L)'
;MPNDILKSVKDFNTITIFRHVFADMDAIGSQFGLKYYLESAYPDKKIYCLGSDCPVSQRNNVEMDEVDDEVVASSLAIVLDTSNAARIDDERYKFAKKSIRIDHHVQVETICDEEWIDDKASATCELLALYLQENKVNIPVESALMLYLGLTADNIRFTTNNVRPATFDAAKYLFEQGVDVTKVEQLNFSKSIEDYRYETVVRNHTILKNKFSIFDSRM
;
A
#
# COMPACT_ATOMS: atom_id res chain seq x y z
N MET A 1 12.11 -12.94 -10.45
CA MET A 1 12.03 -11.71 -9.64
C MET A 1 12.72 -10.59 -10.37
N PRO A 2 12.23 -9.36 -10.24
CA PRO A 2 12.85 -8.22 -10.89
C PRO A 2 14.24 -7.98 -10.33
N ASN A 3 15.03 -7.29 -11.12
CA ASN A 3 16.34 -6.82 -10.75
C ASN A 3 16.27 -6.15 -9.36
N ASP A 4 17.14 -6.59 -8.49
CA ASP A 4 17.24 -6.30 -7.08
C ASP A 4 16.87 -4.84 -6.71
N ILE A 5 15.61 -4.62 -6.24
CA ILE A 5 15.11 -3.30 -5.82
C ILE A 5 16.07 -2.70 -4.80
N LEU A 6 16.54 -3.50 -3.85
CA LEU A 6 17.51 -3.06 -2.85
C LEU A 6 18.86 -2.69 -3.47
N LYS A 7 19.23 -3.27 -4.62
CA LYS A 7 20.41 -2.82 -5.37
C LYS A 7 20.17 -1.44 -5.96
N SER A 8 19.03 -1.23 -6.63
CA SER A 8 18.69 0.11 -7.14
C SER A 8 18.62 1.15 -6.03
N VAL A 9 18.04 0.81 -4.86
CA VAL A 9 18.04 1.70 -3.69
C VAL A 9 19.45 2.11 -3.26
N LYS A 10 20.43 1.20 -3.34
CA LYS A 10 21.84 1.53 -2.96
C LYS A 10 22.47 2.58 -3.86
N ASP A 11 22.10 2.62 -5.13
CA ASP A 11 22.68 3.51 -6.14
C ASP A 11 22.15 4.96 -6.05
N PHE A 12 21.11 5.23 -5.27
CA PHE A 12 20.49 6.55 -5.13
C PHE A 12 20.54 7.06 -3.69
N ASN A 13 20.80 8.35 -3.53
CA ASN A 13 20.76 9.02 -2.22
C ASN A 13 19.33 9.43 -1.83
N THR A 14 18.47 9.61 -2.82
CA THR A 14 17.07 10.03 -2.63
C THR A 14 16.13 9.01 -3.27
N ILE A 15 15.13 8.62 -2.51
CA ILE A 15 14.06 7.70 -2.94
C ILE A 15 12.73 8.43 -2.78
N THR A 16 11.90 8.42 -3.81
CA THR A 16 10.54 8.96 -3.77
C THR A 16 9.54 7.84 -4.03
N ILE A 17 8.53 7.71 -3.18
CA ILE A 17 7.57 6.61 -3.22
C ILE A 17 6.19 7.18 -3.57
N PHE A 18 5.61 6.66 -4.64
CA PHE A 18 4.34 7.09 -5.21
C PHE A 18 3.29 6.00 -5.11
N ARG A 19 2.03 6.37 -5.18
CA ARG A 19 0.87 5.48 -5.16
C ARG A 19 -0.29 6.07 -5.97
N HIS A 20 -1.42 5.37 -6.04
CA HIS A 20 -2.60 5.83 -6.77
C HIS A 20 -3.41 6.92 -6.03
N VAL A 21 -4.21 7.70 -6.79
CA VAL A 21 -5.24 8.61 -6.26
C VAL A 21 -6.32 7.83 -5.51
N PHE A 22 -6.98 8.50 -4.54
CA PHE A 22 -7.98 7.84 -3.66
C PHE A 22 -7.39 6.61 -2.96
N ALA A 23 -6.19 6.77 -2.41
CA ALA A 23 -5.44 5.68 -1.82
C ALA A 23 -6.26 4.93 -0.76
N ASP A 24 -6.25 3.62 -0.89
CA ASP A 24 -6.75 2.69 0.12
C ASP A 24 -5.64 2.28 1.11
N MET A 25 -5.90 1.25 1.91
CA MET A 25 -4.94 0.85 2.93
C MET A 25 -3.75 0.07 2.33
N ASP A 26 -3.89 -0.60 1.18
CA ASP A 26 -2.76 -1.26 0.53
C ASP A 26 -1.80 -0.23 -0.08
N ALA A 27 -2.32 0.80 -0.73
CA ALA A 27 -1.51 1.90 -1.25
C ALA A 27 -0.74 2.64 -0.13
N ILE A 28 -1.41 3.02 0.96
CA ILE A 28 -0.78 3.70 2.11
C ILE A 28 0.16 2.74 2.87
N GLY A 29 -0.27 1.50 3.07
CA GLY A 29 0.48 0.47 3.78
C GLY A 29 1.79 0.10 3.08
N SER A 30 1.75 -0.08 1.76
CA SER A 30 2.93 -0.35 0.94
C SER A 30 3.88 0.84 0.92
N GLN A 31 3.35 2.07 0.75
CA GLN A 31 4.13 3.30 0.70
C GLN A 31 4.89 3.56 2.01
N PHE A 32 4.19 3.60 3.14
CA PHE A 32 4.81 3.88 4.43
C PHE A 32 5.55 2.67 5.01
N GLY A 33 5.08 1.46 4.74
CA GLY A 33 5.81 0.25 5.10
C GLY A 33 7.19 0.20 4.48
N LEU A 34 7.29 0.52 3.18
CA LEU A 34 8.57 0.62 2.49
C LEU A 34 9.41 1.79 3.00
N LYS A 35 8.81 2.99 3.23
CA LYS A 35 9.50 4.17 3.78
C LYS A 35 10.18 3.81 5.10
N TYR A 36 9.46 3.32 6.10
CA TYR A 36 10.00 3.03 7.42
C TYR A 36 11.11 1.98 7.39
N TYR A 37 10.97 0.96 6.53
CA TYR A 37 12.06 0.01 6.32
C TYR A 37 13.30 0.69 5.75
N LEU A 38 13.15 1.48 4.68
CA LEU A 38 14.29 2.12 4.02
C LEU A 38 14.98 3.15 4.92
N GLU A 39 14.24 3.93 5.69
CA GLU A 39 14.80 4.87 6.67
C GLU A 39 15.64 4.16 7.75
N SER A 40 15.15 3.01 8.23
CA SER A 40 15.89 2.20 9.20
C SER A 40 17.13 1.53 8.61
N ALA A 41 17.03 1.00 7.40
CA ALA A 41 18.12 0.25 6.76
C ALA A 41 19.19 1.17 6.13
N TYR A 42 18.82 2.39 5.77
CA TYR A 42 19.66 3.37 5.07
C TYR A 42 19.51 4.78 5.67
N PRO A 43 19.98 5.01 6.91
CA PRO A 43 19.74 6.26 7.64
C PRO A 43 20.35 7.51 6.98
N ASP A 44 21.31 7.34 6.08
CA ASP A 44 21.95 8.44 5.33
C ASP A 44 21.17 8.82 4.05
N LYS A 45 20.12 8.07 3.68
CA LYS A 45 19.32 8.35 2.50
C LYS A 45 18.08 9.18 2.86
N LYS A 46 17.61 9.94 1.87
CA LYS A 46 16.36 10.70 1.97
C LYS A 46 15.22 9.90 1.35
N ILE A 47 14.21 9.59 2.13
CA ILE A 47 13.05 8.78 1.69
C ILE A 47 11.79 9.62 1.82
N TYR A 48 11.07 9.81 0.72
CA TYR A 48 9.87 10.65 0.67
C TYR A 48 8.66 9.87 0.14
N CYS A 49 7.53 9.99 0.82
CA CYS A 49 6.24 9.52 0.36
C CYS A 49 5.48 10.67 -0.29
N LEU A 50 5.22 10.61 -1.59
CA LEU A 50 4.60 11.68 -2.36
C LEU A 50 3.16 11.35 -2.76
N GLY A 51 2.34 12.39 -2.88
CA GLY A 51 0.92 12.34 -3.20
C GLY A 51 0.12 13.26 -2.30
N SER A 52 -1.20 13.15 -2.33
CA SER A 52 -2.11 13.96 -1.52
C SER A 52 -2.49 13.23 -0.23
N ASP A 53 -2.64 13.97 0.87
CA ASP A 53 -3.24 13.41 2.08
C ASP A 53 -4.68 12.95 1.81
N CYS A 54 -5.06 11.87 2.45
CA CYS A 54 -6.37 11.27 2.27
C CYS A 54 -6.93 10.76 3.61
N PRO A 55 -8.23 10.39 3.68
CA PRO A 55 -8.82 9.88 4.93
C PRO A 55 -8.09 8.67 5.52
N VAL A 56 -7.48 7.83 4.66
CA VAL A 56 -6.73 6.65 5.12
C VAL A 56 -5.40 7.07 5.75
N SER A 57 -4.65 8.03 5.14
CA SER A 57 -3.41 8.54 5.71
C SER A 57 -3.66 9.22 7.05
N GLN A 58 -4.69 10.08 7.13
CA GLN A 58 -5.08 10.78 8.37
C GLN A 58 -5.46 9.81 9.49
N ARG A 59 -6.24 8.76 9.20
CA ARG A 59 -6.64 7.74 10.18
C ARG A 59 -5.44 6.99 10.76
N ASN A 60 -4.40 6.80 9.95
CA ASN A 60 -3.18 6.11 10.36
C ASN A 60 -2.08 7.06 10.88
N ASN A 61 -2.38 8.37 11.02
CA ASN A 61 -1.46 9.42 11.47
C ASN A 61 -0.17 9.44 10.64
N VAL A 62 -0.29 9.35 9.33
CA VAL A 62 0.80 9.51 8.38
C VAL A 62 0.50 10.66 7.43
N GLU A 63 1.51 11.45 7.09
CA GLU A 63 1.41 12.63 6.23
C GLU A 63 2.34 12.46 5.03
N MET A 64 1.91 12.98 3.87
CA MET A 64 2.74 13.00 2.68
C MET A 64 3.84 14.05 2.81
N ASP A 65 4.99 13.73 2.23
CA ASP A 65 6.11 14.66 2.19
C ASP A 65 5.93 15.68 1.05
N GLU A 66 6.40 16.90 1.26
CA GLU A 66 6.49 17.94 0.23
C GLU A 66 7.95 18.14 -0.18
N VAL A 67 8.25 18.05 -1.46
CA VAL A 67 9.58 18.23 -2.00
C VAL A 67 9.55 18.99 -3.32
N ASP A 68 10.66 19.68 -3.64
CA ASP A 68 10.85 20.37 -4.90
C ASP A 68 11.04 19.38 -6.06
N ASP A 69 10.77 19.83 -7.29
CA ASP A 69 10.87 19.00 -8.50
C ASP A 69 12.29 18.49 -8.75
N GLU A 70 13.32 19.26 -8.37
CA GLU A 70 14.73 18.86 -8.46
C GLU A 70 15.06 17.65 -7.58
N VAL A 71 14.39 17.51 -6.44
CA VAL A 71 14.52 16.35 -5.54
C VAL A 71 14.01 15.11 -6.25
N VAL A 72 12.81 15.20 -6.85
CA VAL A 72 12.21 14.10 -7.63
C VAL A 72 13.10 13.76 -8.84
N ALA A 73 13.54 14.77 -9.61
CA ALA A 73 14.35 14.56 -10.81
C ALA A 73 15.71 13.85 -10.54
N SER A 74 16.22 13.94 -9.32
CA SER A 74 17.46 13.27 -8.91
C SER A 74 17.23 11.92 -8.23
N SER A 75 15.98 11.51 -7.98
CA SER A 75 15.61 10.36 -7.17
C SER A 75 15.48 9.04 -7.96
N LEU A 76 15.41 7.94 -7.21
CA LEU A 76 14.74 6.71 -7.63
C LEU A 76 13.27 6.82 -7.25
N ALA A 77 12.37 6.83 -8.24
CA ALA A 77 10.93 6.74 -8.02
C ALA A 77 10.50 5.27 -7.85
N ILE A 78 9.76 4.98 -6.80
CA ILE A 78 9.12 3.67 -6.61
C ILE A 78 7.61 3.89 -6.62
N VAL A 79 6.93 3.38 -7.64
CA VAL A 79 5.47 3.46 -7.81
C VAL A 79 4.84 2.19 -7.29
N LEU A 80 3.95 2.32 -6.32
CA LEU A 80 3.32 1.20 -5.64
C LEU A 80 1.81 1.18 -5.92
N ASP A 81 1.28 -0.03 -6.05
CA ASP A 81 -0.14 -0.30 -6.04
C ASP A 81 -0.94 0.53 -7.08
N THR A 82 -0.47 0.53 -8.31
CA THR A 82 -1.08 1.34 -9.37
C THR A 82 -1.07 0.63 -10.71
N SER A 83 -2.24 0.35 -11.28
CA SER A 83 -2.38 -0.39 -12.54
C SER A 83 -2.09 0.45 -13.79
N ASN A 84 -2.26 1.78 -13.73
CA ASN A 84 -2.08 2.67 -14.87
C ASN A 84 -1.60 4.06 -14.47
N ALA A 85 -0.94 4.75 -15.41
CA ALA A 85 -0.31 6.05 -15.20
C ALA A 85 -1.31 7.16 -14.82
N ALA A 86 -2.54 7.11 -15.34
CA ALA A 86 -3.57 8.12 -15.07
C ALA A 86 -4.06 8.09 -13.61
N ARG A 87 -3.79 7.01 -12.88
CA ARG A 87 -4.15 6.88 -11.46
C ARG A 87 -3.05 7.25 -10.49
N ILE A 88 -1.83 7.50 -10.95
CA ILE A 88 -0.75 7.95 -10.04
C ILE A 88 -1.06 9.35 -9.54
N ASP A 89 -1.04 9.53 -8.22
CA ASP A 89 -1.48 10.77 -7.55
C ASP A 89 -0.54 11.94 -7.83
N ASP A 90 0.76 11.71 -7.86
CA ASP A 90 1.76 12.71 -8.20
C ASP A 90 2.47 12.35 -9.52
N GLU A 91 2.19 13.11 -10.58
CA GLU A 91 2.72 12.85 -11.91
C GLU A 91 4.23 13.06 -12.06
N ARG A 92 4.88 13.67 -11.07
CA ARG A 92 6.33 13.96 -11.10
C ARG A 92 7.21 12.72 -11.10
N TYR A 93 6.66 11.52 -10.77
CA TYR A 93 7.41 10.26 -10.91
C TYR A 93 8.05 10.09 -12.30
N LYS A 94 7.43 10.65 -13.35
CA LYS A 94 7.92 10.61 -14.74
C LYS A 94 9.25 11.32 -14.95
N PHE A 95 9.59 12.25 -14.07
CA PHE A 95 10.81 13.05 -14.16
C PHE A 95 11.96 12.49 -13.30
N ALA A 96 11.70 11.44 -12.52
CA ALA A 96 12.72 10.79 -11.73
C ALA A 96 13.84 10.22 -12.61
N LYS A 97 15.05 10.15 -12.07
CA LYS A 97 16.21 9.64 -12.80
C LYS A 97 16.09 8.16 -13.16
N LYS A 98 15.33 7.39 -12.38
CA LYS A 98 14.95 6.01 -12.62
C LYS A 98 13.62 5.74 -11.93
N SER A 99 12.79 4.90 -12.51
CA SER A 99 11.49 4.50 -11.94
C SER A 99 11.33 2.99 -11.88
N ILE A 100 10.72 2.50 -10.77
CA ILE A 100 10.38 1.09 -10.57
C ILE A 100 8.93 1.03 -10.13
N ARG A 101 8.13 0.13 -10.73
CA ARG A 101 6.76 -0.17 -10.31
C ARG A 101 6.70 -1.51 -9.61
N ILE A 102 5.96 -1.58 -8.50
CA ILE A 102 5.59 -2.82 -7.80
C ILE A 102 4.08 -2.82 -7.61
N ASP A 103 3.40 -3.83 -8.15
CA ASP A 103 1.95 -3.82 -8.23
C ASP A 103 1.37 -5.25 -8.31
N HIS A 104 0.18 -5.43 -7.74
CA HIS A 104 -0.55 -6.70 -7.79
C HIS A 104 -1.75 -6.67 -8.76
N HIS A 105 -2.00 -5.56 -9.42
CA HIS A 105 -3.07 -5.45 -10.40
C HIS A 105 -2.69 -6.09 -11.75
N VAL A 106 -3.70 -6.42 -12.55
CA VAL A 106 -3.49 -6.84 -13.94
C VAL A 106 -2.77 -5.73 -14.72
N GLN A 107 -1.67 -6.10 -15.37
CA GLN A 107 -0.90 -5.14 -16.16
C GLN A 107 -1.70 -4.70 -17.39
N VAL A 108 -1.94 -3.40 -17.51
CA VAL A 108 -2.64 -2.79 -18.64
C VAL A 108 -1.72 -1.93 -19.52
N GLU A 109 -0.64 -1.41 -18.93
CA GLU A 109 0.38 -0.61 -19.61
C GLU A 109 1.73 -0.69 -18.88
N THR A 110 2.82 -0.30 -19.57
CA THR A 110 4.15 -0.11 -18.96
C THR A 110 4.31 1.36 -18.62
N ILE A 111 4.59 1.68 -17.36
CA ILE A 111 4.65 3.07 -16.85
C ILE A 111 5.98 3.43 -16.19
N CYS A 112 6.81 2.46 -15.85
CA CYS A 112 8.12 2.66 -15.23
C CYS A 112 9.23 1.98 -16.03
N ASP A 113 10.49 2.35 -15.77
CA ASP A 113 11.65 1.75 -16.44
C ASP A 113 11.80 0.26 -16.11
N GLU A 114 11.44 -0.12 -14.87
CA GLU A 114 11.40 -1.50 -14.41
C GLU A 114 10.05 -1.76 -13.75
N GLU A 115 9.46 -2.94 -13.95
CA GLU A 115 8.15 -3.30 -13.39
C GLU A 115 8.17 -4.69 -12.77
N TRP A 116 7.66 -4.78 -11.55
CA TRP A 116 7.37 -6.03 -10.88
C TRP A 116 5.88 -6.14 -10.60
N ILE A 117 5.21 -6.98 -11.39
CA ILE A 117 3.78 -7.18 -11.32
C ILE A 117 3.50 -8.67 -11.08
N ASP A 118 2.68 -8.96 -10.07
CA ASP A 118 2.14 -10.29 -9.81
C ASP A 118 0.63 -10.18 -9.54
N ASP A 119 -0.17 -10.34 -10.59
CA ASP A 119 -1.62 -10.26 -10.56
C ASP A 119 -2.31 -11.42 -9.77
N LYS A 120 -1.53 -12.34 -9.24
CA LYS A 120 -2.00 -13.40 -8.34
C LYS A 120 -1.81 -13.07 -6.87
N ALA A 121 -1.05 -12.02 -6.55
CA ALA A 121 -0.89 -11.57 -5.19
C ALA A 121 -2.19 -10.93 -4.68
N SER A 122 -2.44 -11.06 -3.39
CA SER A 122 -3.65 -10.49 -2.78
C SER A 122 -3.53 -9.01 -2.46
N ALA A 123 -2.31 -8.46 -2.51
CA ALA A 123 -1.99 -7.07 -2.17
C ALA A 123 -0.57 -6.72 -2.62
N THR A 124 -0.27 -5.45 -2.89
CA THR A 124 1.10 -4.96 -3.08
C THR A 124 1.93 -5.11 -1.80
N CYS A 125 1.30 -4.97 -0.63
CA CYS A 125 1.91 -5.26 0.66
C CYS A 125 2.34 -6.73 0.80
N GLU A 126 1.63 -7.70 0.19
CA GLU A 126 2.07 -9.10 0.12
C GLU A 126 3.41 -9.21 -0.60
N LEU A 127 3.52 -8.57 -1.77
CA LEU A 127 4.74 -8.60 -2.59
C LEU A 127 5.94 -8.04 -1.82
N LEU A 128 5.77 -6.87 -1.19
CA LEU A 128 6.84 -6.25 -0.40
C LEU A 128 7.24 -7.13 0.79
N ALA A 129 6.28 -7.69 1.52
CA ALA A 129 6.57 -8.56 2.67
C ALA A 129 7.35 -9.82 2.25
N LEU A 130 6.93 -10.48 1.17
CA LEU A 130 7.63 -11.65 0.64
C LEU A 130 9.04 -11.30 0.15
N TYR A 131 9.20 -10.16 -0.53
CA TYR A 131 10.50 -9.68 -0.98
C TYR A 131 11.47 -9.45 0.19
N LEU A 132 11.00 -8.79 1.26
CA LEU A 132 11.80 -8.55 2.46
C LEU A 132 12.15 -9.86 3.19
N GLN A 133 11.19 -10.79 3.28
CA GLN A 133 11.40 -12.12 3.84
C GLN A 133 12.48 -12.91 3.08
N GLU A 134 12.41 -12.95 1.75
CA GLU A 134 13.39 -13.66 0.91
C GLU A 134 14.80 -13.10 1.04
N ASN A 135 14.89 -11.77 1.19
CA ASN A 135 16.16 -11.09 1.45
C ASN A 135 16.62 -11.22 2.92
N LYS A 136 15.87 -11.95 3.76
CA LYS A 136 16.16 -12.18 5.19
C LYS A 136 16.37 -10.89 5.98
N VAL A 137 15.55 -9.89 5.68
CA VAL A 137 15.61 -8.57 6.30
C VAL A 137 14.76 -8.56 7.56
N ASN A 138 15.29 -7.99 8.64
CA ASN A 138 14.48 -7.58 9.79
C ASN A 138 14.01 -6.14 9.57
N ILE A 139 12.74 -5.88 9.79
CA ILE A 139 12.14 -4.57 9.58
C ILE A 139 11.59 -3.99 10.90
N PRO A 140 11.53 -2.66 11.05
CA PRO A 140 10.88 -2.03 12.19
C PRO A 140 9.42 -2.47 12.33
N VAL A 141 8.93 -2.51 13.56
CA VAL A 141 7.53 -2.90 13.83
C VAL A 141 6.53 -1.97 13.15
N GLU A 142 6.87 -0.69 12.99
CA GLU A 142 6.07 0.32 12.27
C GLU A 142 5.95 -0.03 10.79
N SER A 143 7.05 -0.45 10.15
CA SER A 143 7.04 -0.94 8.77
C SER A 143 6.17 -2.18 8.63
N ALA A 144 6.36 -3.16 9.52
CA ALA A 144 5.59 -4.40 9.52
C ALA A 144 4.09 -4.14 9.76
N LEU A 145 3.75 -3.22 10.66
CA LEU A 145 2.37 -2.82 10.93
C LEU A 145 1.70 -2.25 9.69
N MET A 146 2.35 -1.31 8.98
CA MET A 146 1.80 -0.70 7.77
C MET A 146 1.58 -1.75 6.65
N LEU A 147 2.56 -2.62 6.42
CA LEU A 147 2.43 -3.71 5.45
C LEU A 147 1.31 -4.70 5.84
N TYR A 148 1.16 -5.02 7.13
CA TYR A 148 0.10 -5.92 7.58
C TYR A 148 -1.29 -5.30 7.46
N LEU A 149 -1.41 -4.00 7.74
CA LEU A 149 -2.66 -3.25 7.55
C LEU A 149 -3.10 -3.30 6.07
N GLY A 150 -2.20 -2.99 5.12
CA GLY A 150 -2.50 -3.06 3.70
C GLY A 150 -2.88 -4.48 3.27
N LEU A 151 -2.06 -5.47 3.63
CA LEU A 151 -2.32 -6.88 3.33
C LEU A 151 -3.72 -7.32 3.76
N THR A 152 -4.12 -7.03 5.01
CA THR A 152 -5.40 -7.51 5.56
C THR A 152 -6.59 -6.70 5.10
N ALA A 153 -6.40 -5.45 4.72
CA ALA A 153 -7.46 -4.62 4.15
C ALA A 153 -7.86 -5.15 2.77
N ASP A 154 -6.89 -5.35 1.89
CA ASP A 154 -7.14 -5.70 0.49
C ASP A 154 -7.70 -7.13 0.34
N ASN A 155 -7.20 -8.07 1.11
CA ASN A 155 -7.71 -9.44 1.09
C ASN A 155 -8.88 -9.70 2.08
N ILE A 156 -9.43 -8.65 2.68
CA ILE A 156 -10.56 -8.69 3.61
C ILE A 156 -10.34 -9.78 4.68
N ARG A 157 -9.22 -9.69 5.40
CA ARG A 157 -8.86 -10.67 6.44
C ARG A 157 -8.75 -12.11 5.91
N PHE A 158 -8.05 -12.27 4.78
CA PHE A 158 -7.81 -13.57 4.12
C PHE A 158 -9.09 -14.28 3.62
N THR A 159 -10.12 -13.51 3.19
CA THR A 159 -11.40 -14.06 2.73
C THR A 159 -11.64 -13.88 1.23
N THR A 160 -10.76 -13.19 0.51
CA THR A 160 -10.85 -13.04 -0.94
C THR A 160 -10.31 -14.28 -1.67
N ASN A 161 -10.70 -14.46 -2.93
CA ASN A 161 -10.37 -15.65 -3.71
C ASN A 161 -8.93 -15.68 -4.27
N ASN A 162 -8.20 -14.57 -4.17
CA ASN A 162 -6.78 -14.45 -4.53
C ASN A 162 -5.83 -14.72 -3.34
N VAL A 163 -6.36 -15.04 -2.16
CA VAL A 163 -5.54 -15.51 -1.03
C VAL A 163 -4.92 -16.85 -1.37
N ARG A 164 -3.61 -16.96 -1.18
CA ARG A 164 -2.78 -18.11 -1.54
C ARG A 164 -1.81 -18.48 -0.39
N PRO A 165 -1.13 -19.64 -0.40
CA PRO A 165 -0.18 -19.98 0.66
C PRO A 165 0.85 -18.88 0.92
N ALA A 166 1.38 -18.23 -0.12
CA ALA A 166 2.33 -17.12 0.01
C ALA A 166 1.76 -15.92 0.78
N THR A 167 0.44 -15.67 0.72
CA THR A 167 -0.23 -14.63 1.52
C THR A 167 -0.06 -14.88 3.03
N PHE A 168 -0.16 -16.16 3.44
CA PHE A 168 0.06 -16.54 4.84
C PHE A 168 1.54 -16.52 5.23
N ASP A 169 2.46 -16.81 4.29
CA ASP A 169 3.90 -16.66 4.52
C ASP A 169 4.26 -15.19 4.75
N ALA A 170 3.70 -14.26 3.95
CA ALA A 170 3.84 -12.82 4.16
C ALA A 170 3.28 -12.39 5.51
N ALA A 171 2.07 -12.80 5.86
CA ALA A 171 1.45 -12.51 7.16
C ALA A 171 2.28 -13.04 8.33
N LYS A 172 2.78 -14.28 8.23
CA LYS A 172 3.66 -14.89 9.23
C LYS A 172 4.94 -14.07 9.41
N TYR A 173 5.61 -13.73 8.32
CA TYR A 173 6.82 -12.91 8.38
C TYR A 173 6.57 -11.59 9.10
N LEU A 174 5.52 -10.85 8.73
CA LEU A 174 5.17 -9.58 9.37
C LEU A 174 4.81 -9.75 10.85
N PHE A 175 4.10 -10.82 11.20
CA PHE A 175 3.80 -11.15 12.61
C PHE A 175 5.08 -11.42 13.40
N GLU A 176 6.05 -12.13 12.83
CA GLU A 176 7.36 -12.40 13.45
C GLU A 176 8.18 -11.10 13.66
N GLN A 177 7.89 -10.01 12.91
CA GLN A 177 8.46 -8.68 13.14
C GLN A 177 7.77 -7.90 14.26
N GLY A 178 6.81 -8.48 14.96
CA GLY A 178 6.20 -7.91 16.16
C GLY A 178 4.86 -7.21 15.95
N VAL A 179 4.16 -7.48 14.85
CA VAL A 179 2.83 -6.89 14.61
C VAL A 179 1.82 -7.35 15.64
N ASP A 180 1.14 -6.40 16.27
CA ASP A 180 -0.04 -6.65 17.11
C ASP A 180 -1.30 -6.75 16.20
N VAL A 181 -1.75 -7.98 15.97
CA VAL A 181 -2.93 -8.27 15.14
C VAL A 181 -4.21 -7.64 15.72
N THR A 182 -4.31 -7.51 17.06
CA THR A 182 -5.47 -6.86 17.69
C THR A 182 -5.52 -5.37 17.32
N LYS A 183 -4.36 -4.71 17.29
CA LYS A 183 -4.25 -3.33 16.85
C LYS A 183 -4.60 -3.18 15.36
N VAL A 184 -4.17 -4.12 14.50
CA VAL A 184 -4.54 -4.15 13.09
C VAL A 184 -6.07 -4.25 12.91
N GLU A 185 -6.72 -5.15 13.63
CA GLU A 185 -8.17 -5.32 13.58
C GLU A 185 -8.90 -4.04 14.00
N GLN A 186 -8.41 -3.37 15.04
CA GLN A 186 -8.96 -2.09 15.48
C GLN A 186 -8.81 -0.97 14.44
N LEU A 187 -7.64 -0.85 13.81
CA LEU A 187 -7.37 0.20 12.83
C LEU A 187 -8.13 0.00 11.51
N ASN A 188 -8.19 -1.22 10.99
CA ASN A 188 -8.81 -1.49 9.70
C ASN A 188 -10.33 -1.68 9.77
N PHE A 189 -10.84 -2.29 10.85
CA PHE A 189 -12.19 -2.86 10.82
C PHE A 189 -13.08 -2.41 11.98
N SER A 190 -12.59 -1.59 12.91
CA SER A 190 -13.45 -0.99 13.90
C SER A 190 -14.37 0.05 13.24
N LYS A 191 -15.58 0.12 13.77
CA LYS A 191 -16.60 1.07 13.30
C LYS A 191 -16.92 2.07 14.41
N SER A 192 -17.08 3.32 14.05
CA SER A 192 -17.62 4.31 14.95
C SER A 192 -19.10 4.02 15.27
N ILE A 193 -19.60 4.58 16.37
CA ILE A 193 -21.05 4.48 16.68
C ILE A 193 -21.87 5.15 15.56
N GLU A 194 -21.36 6.20 14.96
CA GLU A 194 -21.97 6.91 13.83
C GLU A 194 -22.06 6.01 12.61
N ASP A 195 -20.98 5.33 12.24
CA ASP A 195 -20.97 4.39 11.12
C ASP A 195 -21.94 3.25 11.35
N TYR A 196 -21.96 2.68 12.57
CA TYR A 196 -22.89 1.63 12.93
C TYR A 196 -24.35 2.08 12.82
N ARG A 197 -24.67 3.30 13.28
CA ARG A 197 -26.01 3.89 13.16
C ARG A 197 -26.39 4.13 11.70
N TYR A 198 -25.47 4.67 10.91
CA TYR A 198 -25.68 4.89 9.48
C TYR A 198 -25.95 3.56 8.75
N GLU A 199 -25.12 2.54 8.96
CA GLU A 199 -25.37 1.21 8.38
C GLU A 199 -26.70 0.62 8.80
N THR A 200 -27.13 0.82 10.05
CA THR A 200 -28.42 0.36 10.54
C THR A 200 -29.56 1.03 9.77
N VAL A 201 -29.47 2.34 9.54
CA VAL A 201 -30.45 3.07 8.72
C VAL A 201 -30.44 2.53 7.29
N VAL A 202 -29.28 2.37 6.66
CA VAL A 202 -29.17 1.82 5.30
C VAL A 202 -29.81 0.44 5.22
N ARG A 203 -29.49 -0.47 6.15
CA ARG A 203 -30.05 -1.82 6.19
C ARG A 203 -31.57 -1.84 6.37
N ASN A 204 -32.10 -1.01 7.25
CA ASN A 204 -33.53 -0.92 7.53
C ASN A 204 -34.35 -0.36 6.34
N HIS A 205 -33.71 0.46 5.48
CA HIS A 205 -34.34 1.05 4.30
C HIS A 205 -33.93 0.36 2.99
N THR A 206 -33.18 -0.75 3.09
CA THR A 206 -32.81 -1.55 1.92
C THR A 206 -33.92 -2.55 1.57
N ILE A 207 -34.40 -2.48 0.34
CA ILE A 207 -35.39 -3.41 -0.21
C ILE A 207 -34.63 -4.47 -1.03
N LEU A 208 -34.90 -5.74 -0.74
CA LEU A 208 -34.39 -6.85 -1.55
C LEU A 208 -35.35 -7.11 -2.71
N LYS A 209 -34.86 -6.94 -3.94
CA LYS A 209 -35.61 -7.26 -5.16
C LYS A 209 -34.83 -8.29 -5.98
N ASN A 210 -35.28 -9.52 -6.01
CA ASN A 210 -34.57 -10.65 -6.59
C ASN A 210 -33.22 -10.88 -5.90
N LYS A 211 -32.11 -10.72 -6.68
CA LYS A 211 -30.71 -10.83 -6.19
C LYS A 211 -30.07 -9.47 -5.88
N PHE A 212 -30.84 -8.37 -5.95
CA PHE A 212 -30.31 -7.03 -5.75
C PHE A 212 -30.88 -6.41 -4.48
N SER A 213 -30.02 -5.67 -3.77
CA SER A 213 -30.44 -4.77 -2.70
C SER A 213 -30.52 -3.34 -3.25
N ILE A 214 -31.60 -2.64 -2.95
CA ILE A 214 -31.84 -1.26 -3.39
C ILE A 214 -32.02 -0.41 -2.14
N PHE A 215 -31.22 0.64 -2.03
CA PHE A 215 -31.35 1.67 -1.00
C PHE A 215 -31.76 3.00 -1.65
N ASP A 216 -32.82 3.65 -1.14
CA ASP A 216 -33.21 4.99 -1.58
C ASP A 216 -32.67 6.02 -0.59
N SER A 217 -31.66 6.80 -1.01
CA SER A 217 -31.01 7.82 -0.18
C SER A 217 -31.84 9.07 0.06
N ARG A 218 -33.07 9.15 -0.49
CA ARG A 218 -33.97 10.31 -0.37
C ARG A 218 -34.93 10.23 0.81
N MET A 219 -34.83 9.16 1.61
CA MET A 219 -35.65 9.01 2.83
C MET A 219 -34.91 9.47 4.09
#